data_9427464c6a261286b10f65b66112bead
#
_entry.id   9427464c6a261286b10f65b66112bead
#
_cell.length_a   1.000
_cell.length_b   1.000
_cell.length_c   1.000
_cell.angle_alpha   90.00
_cell.angle_beta   90.00
_cell.angle_gamma   90.00
#
_symmetry.space_group_name_H-M   'P 1'
#
loop_
_entity.id
_entity.type
_entity.pdbx_description
1 polymer ?
#
loop_
_entity_poly.entity_id
_entity_poly.type
_entity_poly.pdbx_seq_one_letter_code
_entity_poly.pdbx_strand_id
1 'polypeptide(L)'
;SIEGTIKLYNNQVFIADNIKEVIPEFLLLLKGVIDCPDLPLNVSRSALQNDGFVKKISEYITKKVADKLTGMCKTDRESYEKYWDDISPFIKFGCIKDAKFGEKMNDYILFKNLDGKYLTLKDCIEENKKEETKAAEEEKTEEKASEGSQNEEPEKTVIYYVTDEVQQSQY
;
A
#
# COMPACT_ATOMS: atom_id res chain seq x y z
N SER A 1 12.46 19.67 12.31
CA SER A 1 11.96 18.31 12.41
C SER A 1 10.55 18.28 11.84
N ILE A 2 10.34 17.44 10.85
CA ILE A 2 9.01 17.25 10.24
C ILE A 2 8.31 16.19 11.10
N GLU A 3 7.68 16.62 12.18
CA GLU A 3 6.78 15.75 12.93
C GLU A 3 5.37 15.88 12.36
N GLY A 4 4.78 14.76 11.98
CA GLY A 4 3.37 14.69 11.65
C GLY A 4 2.50 14.92 12.89
N THR A 5 1.21 15.17 12.70
CA THR A 5 0.26 15.30 13.79
C THR A 5 -0.95 14.44 13.50
N ILE A 6 -1.14 13.38 14.30
CA ILE A 6 -2.35 12.57 14.26
C ILE A 6 -3.21 12.93 15.46
N LYS A 7 -4.41 13.43 15.19
CA LYS A 7 -5.40 13.79 16.20
C LYS A 7 -6.37 12.63 16.39
N LEU A 8 -6.57 12.23 17.63
CA LEU A 8 -7.52 11.20 18.02
C LEU A 8 -8.81 11.84 18.54
N TYR A 9 -9.93 11.31 18.06
CA TYR A 9 -11.27 11.66 18.48
C TYR A 9 -12.02 10.42 18.95
N ASN A 10 -13.02 10.61 19.78
CA ASN A 10 -14.01 9.59 20.12
C ASN A 10 -15.41 10.17 19.88
N ASN A 11 -16.17 9.58 18.97
CA ASN A 11 -17.48 10.09 18.56
C ASN A 11 -17.46 11.60 18.27
N GLN A 12 -16.47 12.06 17.50
CA GLN A 12 -16.24 13.47 17.12
C GLN A 12 -15.78 14.38 18.27
N VAL A 13 -15.52 13.85 19.47
CA VAL A 13 -14.94 14.59 20.60
C VAL A 13 -13.42 14.44 20.58
N PHE A 14 -12.70 15.55 20.60
CA PHE A 14 -11.23 15.54 20.64
C PHE A 14 -10.72 14.91 21.94
N ILE A 15 -9.79 13.98 21.84
CA ILE A 15 -9.17 13.29 22.97
C ILE A 15 -7.74 13.77 23.17
N ALA A 16 -6.90 13.64 22.16
CA ALA A 16 -5.50 14.01 22.23
C ALA A 16 -4.86 14.04 20.83
N ASP A 17 -3.64 14.57 20.77
CA ASP A 17 -2.78 14.48 19.59
C ASP A 17 -1.45 13.82 19.92
N ASN A 18 -0.80 13.27 18.89
CA ASN A 18 0.55 12.70 18.93
C ASN A 18 0.84 11.81 20.16
N ILE A 19 -0.10 10.95 20.52
CA ILE A 19 0.11 9.96 21.58
C ILE A 19 1.10 8.90 21.06
N LYS A 20 2.40 9.11 21.32
CA LYS A 20 3.50 8.25 20.81
C LYS A 20 3.35 6.80 21.27
N GLU A 21 2.72 6.58 22.41
CA GLU A 21 2.51 5.26 22.98
C GLU A 21 1.52 4.41 22.15
N VAL A 22 0.57 5.04 21.47
CA VAL A 22 -0.48 4.34 20.70
C VAL A 22 -0.31 4.46 19.19
N ILE A 23 0.46 5.44 18.72
CA ILE A 23 0.71 5.63 17.28
C ILE A 23 1.92 4.79 16.86
N PRO A 24 1.77 3.85 15.91
CA PRO A 24 2.90 3.12 15.36
C PRO A 24 3.99 4.05 14.84
N GLU A 25 5.25 3.71 15.08
CA GLU A 25 6.41 4.54 14.74
C GLU A 25 6.42 4.99 13.26
N PHE A 26 6.07 4.09 12.34
CA PHE A 26 6.03 4.39 10.92
C PHE A 26 4.91 5.37 10.51
N LEU A 27 3.94 5.65 11.40
CA LEU A 27 2.87 6.62 11.18
C LEU A 27 3.14 7.98 11.82
N LEU A 28 4.18 8.14 12.64
CA LEU A 28 4.46 9.38 13.37
C LEU A 28 4.71 10.60 12.48
N LEU A 29 5.06 10.39 11.22
CA LEU A 29 5.30 11.45 10.24
C LEU A 29 4.05 11.85 9.45
N LEU A 30 2.96 11.10 9.58
CA LEU A 30 1.70 11.40 8.92
C LEU A 30 0.93 12.46 9.70
N LYS A 31 0.12 13.23 8.97
CA LYS A 31 -0.84 14.18 9.52
C LYS A 31 -2.24 13.67 9.25
N GLY A 32 -3.09 13.70 10.25
CA GLY A 32 -4.45 13.23 10.07
C GLY A 32 -5.32 13.33 11.30
N VAL A 33 -6.56 12.87 11.12
CA VAL A 33 -7.57 12.79 12.16
C VAL A 33 -8.14 11.38 12.15
N ILE A 34 -8.21 10.75 13.29
CA ILE A 34 -8.82 9.43 13.48
C ILE A 34 -9.90 9.53 14.53
N ASP A 35 -11.09 9.09 14.19
CA ASP A 35 -12.19 8.91 15.15
C ASP A 35 -12.28 7.44 15.55
N CYS A 36 -12.07 7.15 16.82
CA CYS A 36 -12.13 5.83 17.40
C CYS A 36 -13.24 5.76 18.44
N PRO A 37 -14.44 5.28 18.08
CA PRO A 37 -15.58 5.21 18.99
C PRO A 37 -15.35 4.36 20.23
N ASP A 38 -14.48 3.35 20.13
CA ASP A 38 -14.20 2.40 21.21
C ASP A 38 -13.16 2.93 22.23
N LEU A 39 -12.65 4.16 22.02
CA LEU A 39 -11.79 4.81 22.98
C LEU A 39 -12.59 5.26 24.21
N PRO A 40 -12.18 4.91 25.43
CA PRO A 40 -12.79 5.50 26.62
C PRO A 40 -12.55 7.00 26.66
N LEU A 41 -13.58 7.78 27.03
CA LEU A 41 -13.54 9.25 27.11
C LEU A 41 -12.47 9.79 28.09
N ASN A 42 -12.04 8.95 29.03
CA ASN A 42 -10.94 9.24 29.95
C ASN A 42 -9.74 8.37 29.61
N VAL A 43 -8.95 8.77 28.63
CA VAL A 43 -7.61 8.20 28.41
C VAL A 43 -6.71 8.72 29.54
N SER A 44 -6.80 8.09 30.72
CA SER A 44 -5.88 8.37 31.81
C SER A 44 -4.49 7.79 31.51
N ARG A 45 -3.45 8.37 32.13
CA ARG A 45 -2.09 7.80 32.07
C ARG A 45 -2.05 6.32 32.43
N SER A 46 -2.94 5.86 33.33
CA SER A 46 -3.05 4.46 33.73
C SER A 46 -3.59 3.57 32.62
N ALA A 47 -4.46 4.06 31.74
CA ALA A 47 -4.94 3.32 30.57
C ALA A 47 -3.85 3.17 29.51
N LEU A 48 -2.98 4.17 29.34
CA LEU A 48 -1.81 4.13 28.45
C LEU A 48 -0.69 3.20 28.96
N GLN A 49 -0.74 2.81 30.23
CA GLN A 49 0.16 1.80 30.81
C GLN A 49 -0.38 0.36 30.61
N ASN A 50 -1.58 0.21 30.06
CA ASN A 50 -2.15 -1.09 29.74
C ASN A 50 -1.76 -1.50 28.32
N ASP A 51 -0.81 -2.42 28.21
CA ASP A 51 -0.29 -2.91 26.91
C ASP A 51 -1.39 -3.43 26.00
N GLY A 52 -2.41 -4.10 26.54
CA GLY A 52 -3.54 -4.63 25.76
C GLY A 52 -4.41 -3.52 25.16
N PHE A 53 -4.62 -2.43 25.87
CA PHE A 53 -5.37 -1.27 25.41
C PHE A 53 -4.59 -0.50 24.33
N VAL A 54 -3.31 -0.20 24.61
CA VAL A 54 -2.40 0.46 23.66
C VAL A 54 -2.32 -0.31 22.35
N LYS A 55 -2.17 -1.63 22.43
CA LYS A 55 -2.12 -2.51 21.26
C LYS A 55 -3.40 -2.43 20.42
N LYS A 56 -4.57 -2.47 21.04
CA LYS A 56 -5.86 -2.37 20.34
C LYS A 56 -6.00 -1.05 19.58
N ILE A 57 -5.63 0.07 20.20
CA ILE A 57 -5.68 1.37 19.56
C ILE A 57 -4.68 1.46 18.42
N SER A 58 -3.46 1.01 18.64
CA SER A 58 -2.42 0.97 17.61
C SER A 58 -2.87 0.14 16.39
N GLU A 59 -3.44 -1.04 16.60
CA GLU A 59 -4.01 -1.87 15.53
C GLU A 59 -5.17 -1.19 14.80
N TYR A 60 -6.04 -0.50 15.54
CA TYR A 60 -7.15 0.26 14.96
C TYR A 60 -6.65 1.40 14.08
N ILE A 61 -5.69 2.20 14.56
CA ILE A 61 -5.07 3.30 13.81
C ILE A 61 -4.42 2.75 12.52
N THR A 62 -3.62 1.71 12.64
CA THR A 62 -2.96 1.05 11.51
C THR A 62 -3.96 0.60 10.46
N LYS A 63 -5.04 -0.05 10.90
CA LYS A 63 -6.13 -0.49 10.01
C LYS A 63 -6.79 0.69 9.30
N LYS A 64 -7.13 1.75 10.00
CA LYS A 64 -7.80 2.94 9.43
C LYS A 64 -6.91 3.64 8.41
N VAL A 65 -5.61 3.75 8.68
CA VAL A 65 -4.64 4.32 7.73
C VAL A 65 -4.55 3.44 6.49
N ALA A 66 -4.43 2.12 6.64
CA ALA A 66 -4.41 1.19 5.51
C ALA A 66 -5.70 1.28 4.68
N ASP A 67 -6.86 1.29 5.33
CA ASP A 67 -8.17 1.41 4.66
C ASP A 67 -8.28 2.74 3.88
N LYS A 68 -7.77 3.84 4.44
CA LYS A 68 -7.75 5.14 3.75
C LYS A 68 -6.86 5.12 2.52
N LEU A 69 -5.64 4.58 2.64
CA LEU A 69 -4.68 4.51 1.54
C LEU A 69 -5.16 3.58 0.41
N THR A 70 -5.65 2.40 0.76
CA THR A 70 -6.19 1.45 -0.23
C THR A 70 -7.45 1.99 -0.90
N GLY A 71 -8.32 2.66 -0.15
CA GLY A 71 -9.49 3.36 -0.67
C GLY A 71 -9.11 4.45 -1.66
N MET A 72 -8.12 5.27 -1.34
CA MET A 72 -7.61 6.32 -2.24
C MET A 72 -7.05 5.72 -3.53
N CYS A 73 -6.28 4.64 -3.45
CA CYS A 73 -5.77 3.94 -4.64
C CYS A 73 -6.88 3.43 -5.55
N LYS A 74 -8.02 3.01 -4.99
CA LYS A 74 -9.16 2.49 -5.75
C LYS A 74 -10.05 3.57 -6.34
N THR A 75 -10.31 4.64 -5.59
CA THR A 75 -11.35 5.63 -5.91
C THR A 75 -10.79 6.97 -6.36
N ASP A 76 -9.55 7.28 -6.03
CA ASP A 76 -8.85 8.52 -6.38
C ASP A 76 -7.38 8.23 -6.67
N ARG A 77 -7.16 7.44 -7.71
CA ARG A 77 -5.85 6.96 -8.14
C ARG A 77 -4.90 8.12 -8.45
N GLU A 78 -5.40 9.19 -9.04
CA GLU A 78 -4.60 10.37 -9.40
C GLU A 78 -3.97 11.00 -8.16
N SER A 79 -4.74 11.22 -7.10
CA SER A 79 -4.21 11.75 -5.84
C SER A 79 -3.23 10.78 -5.17
N TYR A 80 -3.51 9.47 -5.22
CA TYR A 80 -2.64 8.45 -4.68
C TYR A 80 -1.27 8.43 -5.38
N GLU A 81 -1.24 8.49 -6.69
CA GLU A 81 -0.02 8.57 -7.49
C GLU A 81 0.74 9.88 -7.24
N LYS A 82 0.02 11.01 -7.16
CA LYS A 82 0.62 12.33 -6.88
C LYS A 82 1.39 12.37 -5.56
N TYR A 83 0.87 11.69 -4.53
CA TYR A 83 1.49 11.67 -3.21
C TYR A 83 2.40 10.46 -2.98
N TRP A 84 2.50 9.55 -3.95
CA TRP A 84 3.20 8.28 -3.78
C TRP A 84 4.65 8.44 -3.34
N ASP A 85 5.41 9.32 -3.96
CA ASP A 85 6.82 9.51 -3.63
C ASP A 85 7.02 9.98 -2.18
N ASP A 86 6.07 10.76 -1.65
CA ASP A 86 6.09 11.25 -0.27
C ASP A 86 5.65 10.18 0.73
N ILE A 87 4.68 9.34 0.39
CA ILE A 87 4.10 8.36 1.30
C ILE A 87 4.75 6.97 1.19
N SER A 88 5.36 6.64 0.08
CA SER A 88 5.92 5.31 -0.17
C SER A 88 6.98 4.86 0.85
N PRO A 89 7.87 5.72 1.36
CA PRO A 89 8.82 5.32 2.39
C PRO A 89 8.13 4.80 3.65
N PHE A 90 7.04 5.46 4.08
CA PHE A 90 6.27 5.04 5.27
C PHE A 90 5.51 3.76 5.03
N ILE A 91 4.89 3.62 3.86
CA ILE A 91 4.17 2.40 3.48
C ILE A 91 5.14 1.22 3.44
N LYS A 92 6.27 1.35 2.77
CA LYS A 92 7.27 0.29 2.66
C LYS A 92 7.85 -0.06 4.03
N PHE A 93 8.18 0.94 4.84
CA PHE A 93 8.65 0.71 6.21
C PHE A 93 7.59 0.02 7.07
N GLY A 94 6.33 0.46 6.97
CA GLY A 94 5.20 -0.16 7.65
C GLY A 94 4.98 -1.62 7.25
N CYS A 95 5.11 -1.94 5.96
CA CYS A 95 5.02 -3.33 5.46
C CYS A 95 6.10 -4.25 6.05
N ILE A 96 7.29 -3.70 6.32
CA ILE A 96 8.40 -4.44 6.95
C ILE A 96 8.15 -4.63 8.45
N LYS A 97 7.63 -3.61 9.13
CA LYS A 97 7.47 -3.59 10.59
C LYS A 97 6.19 -4.27 11.08
N ASP A 98 5.13 -4.25 10.30
CA ASP A 98 3.81 -4.77 10.66
C ASP A 98 3.29 -5.68 9.54
N ALA A 99 3.26 -6.98 9.80
CA ALA A 99 2.82 -7.98 8.83
C ALA A 99 1.35 -7.77 8.39
N LYS A 100 0.45 -7.40 9.31
CA LYS A 100 -0.96 -7.14 8.98
C LYS A 100 -1.12 -5.91 8.09
N PHE A 101 -0.31 -4.88 8.32
CA PHE A 101 -0.25 -3.71 7.44
C PHE A 101 0.30 -4.10 6.07
N GLY A 102 1.36 -4.89 6.03
CA GLY A 102 1.95 -5.41 4.80
C GLY A 102 0.95 -6.21 3.97
N GLU A 103 0.23 -7.15 4.58
CA GLU A 103 -0.82 -7.93 3.90
C GLU A 103 -1.89 -7.04 3.25
N LYS A 104 -2.27 -5.94 3.91
CA LYS A 104 -3.24 -4.98 3.35
C LYS A 104 -2.67 -4.11 2.25
N MET A 105 -1.41 -3.72 2.33
CA MET A 105 -0.80 -2.72 1.46
C MET A 105 -0.05 -3.31 0.26
N ASN A 106 0.33 -4.58 0.28
CA ASN A 106 1.17 -5.18 -0.76
C ASN A 106 0.61 -5.00 -2.18
N ASP A 107 -0.70 -5.16 -2.36
CA ASP A 107 -1.36 -5.01 -3.66
C ASP A 107 -1.48 -3.54 -4.13
N TYR A 108 -1.15 -2.59 -3.27
CA TYR A 108 -1.28 -1.15 -3.49
C TYR A 108 0.05 -0.42 -3.55
N ILE A 109 1.16 -1.14 -3.52
CA ILE A 109 2.49 -0.59 -3.75
C ILE A 109 2.62 -0.25 -5.23
N LEU A 110 3.05 0.98 -5.52
CA LEU A 110 3.26 1.44 -6.88
C LEU A 110 4.72 1.28 -7.29
N PHE A 111 4.88 0.87 -8.53
CA PHE A 111 6.15 0.80 -9.25
C PHE A 111 6.07 1.78 -10.43
N LYS A 112 7.17 2.37 -10.80
CA LYS A 112 7.25 3.26 -11.95
C LYS A 112 7.79 2.45 -13.14
N ASN A 113 7.08 2.44 -14.27
CA ASN A 113 7.59 1.82 -15.49
C ASN A 113 8.57 2.75 -16.22
N LEU A 114 9.13 2.29 -17.34
CA LEU A 114 10.10 3.05 -18.14
C LEU A 114 9.53 4.35 -18.73
N ASP A 115 8.21 4.42 -18.92
CA ASP A 115 7.52 5.63 -19.38
C ASP A 115 7.18 6.59 -18.23
N GLY A 116 7.59 6.26 -17.00
CA GLY A 116 7.32 7.06 -15.81
C GLY A 116 5.90 6.91 -15.24
N LYS A 117 5.13 5.93 -15.70
CA LYS A 117 3.77 5.65 -15.25
C LYS A 117 3.80 4.79 -13.98
N TYR A 118 2.94 5.11 -13.00
CA TYR A 118 2.78 4.31 -11.80
C TYR A 118 1.84 3.13 -12.01
N LEU A 119 2.28 1.95 -11.61
CA LEU A 119 1.56 0.68 -11.75
C LEU A 119 1.65 -0.11 -10.45
N THR A 120 0.57 -0.80 -10.08
CA THR A 120 0.62 -1.90 -9.10
C THR A 120 1.15 -3.17 -9.77
N LEU A 121 1.52 -4.19 -8.99
CA LEU A 121 1.87 -5.51 -9.57
C LEU A 121 0.71 -6.08 -10.40
N LYS A 122 -0.52 -5.90 -9.95
CA LYS A 122 -1.71 -6.33 -10.68
C LYS A 122 -1.83 -5.62 -12.03
N ASP A 123 -1.61 -4.30 -12.06
CA ASP A 123 -1.60 -3.53 -13.31
C ASP A 123 -0.54 -4.04 -14.28
N CYS A 124 0.67 -4.34 -13.77
CA CYS A 124 1.76 -4.90 -14.59
C CYS A 124 1.37 -6.25 -15.21
N ILE A 125 0.77 -7.15 -14.42
CA ILE A 125 0.32 -8.45 -14.91
C ILE A 125 -0.78 -8.29 -15.96
N GLU A 126 -1.73 -7.38 -15.75
CA GLU A 126 -2.80 -7.11 -16.71
C GLU A 126 -2.29 -6.49 -18.02
N GLU A 127 -1.31 -5.59 -17.95
CA GLU A 127 -0.67 -5.02 -19.14
C GLU A 127 0.08 -6.09 -19.95
N ASN A 128 0.89 -6.94 -19.30
CA ASN A 128 1.61 -8.03 -19.97
C ASN A 128 0.64 -9.01 -20.66
N LYS A 129 -0.45 -9.38 -20.01
CA LYS A 129 -1.47 -10.25 -20.63
C LYS A 129 -2.11 -9.64 -21.89
N LYS A 130 -2.32 -8.33 -21.91
CA LYS A 130 -2.86 -7.63 -23.07
C LYS A 130 -1.87 -7.60 -24.23
N GLU A 131 -0.58 -7.46 -23.94
CA GLU A 131 0.48 -7.48 -24.95
C GLU A 131 0.64 -8.89 -25.56
N GLU A 132 0.64 -9.95 -24.73
CA GLU A 132 0.68 -11.34 -25.17
C GLU A 132 -0.54 -11.69 -26.04
N THR A 133 -1.73 -11.21 -25.67
CA THR A 133 -2.95 -11.45 -26.44
C THR A 133 -2.89 -10.74 -27.79
N LYS A 134 -2.36 -9.52 -27.87
CA LYS A 134 -2.17 -8.79 -29.13
C LYS A 134 -1.13 -9.47 -30.03
N ALA A 135 -0.01 -9.90 -29.46
CA ALA A 135 1.03 -10.62 -30.19
C ALA A 135 0.49 -11.95 -30.75
N ALA A 136 -0.29 -12.68 -29.95
CA ALA A 136 -0.95 -13.92 -30.39
C ALA A 136 -2.05 -13.72 -31.44
N GLU A 137 -2.71 -12.56 -31.47
CA GLU A 137 -3.67 -12.19 -32.52
C GLU A 137 -2.97 -11.77 -33.80
N GLU A 138 -1.81 -11.14 -33.73
CA GLU A 138 -0.98 -10.78 -34.89
C GLU A 138 -0.33 -12.01 -35.52
N GLU A 139 0.15 -13.00 -34.73
CA GLU A 139 0.68 -14.27 -35.23
C GLU A 139 -0.40 -15.18 -35.82
N LYS A 140 -1.64 -15.15 -35.34
CA LYS A 140 -2.75 -15.95 -35.90
C LYS A 140 -3.23 -15.50 -37.26
N THR A 141 -2.76 -14.38 -37.77
CA THR A 141 -3.01 -13.93 -39.15
C THR A 141 -2.06 -14.61 -40.15
N GLU A 142 -0.99 -15.28 -39.72
CA GLU A 142 -0.02 -15.91 -40.61
C GLU A 142 0.02 -17.45 -40.60
N GLU A 143 -0.50 -18.17 -39.62
CA GLU A 143 -0.50 -19.64 -39.63
C GLU A 143 -1.78 -20.31 -39.16
N LYS A 144 -2.42 -21.04 -40.07
CA LYS A 144 -3.43 -22.07 -39.76
C LYS A 144 -2.71 -23.39 -39.49
N ALA A 145 -3.11 -24.02 -38.40
CA ALA A 145 -3.01 -25.43 -38.03
C ALA A 145 -1.78 -25.92 -37.25
N SER A 146 -2.01 -26.22 -35.96
CA SER A 146 -1.98 -27.61 -35.48
C SER A 146 -2.42 -27.71 -34.02
N GLU A 147 -3.29 -28.68 -33.74
CA GLU A 147 -3.75 -29.14 -32.42
C GLU A 147 -2.59 -29.71 -31.61
N GLY A 148 -2.58 -29.46 -30.31
CA GLY A 148 -1.70 -30.15 -29.40
C GLY A 148 -1.79 -29.72 -27.93
N SER A 149 -2.60 -30.49 -27.18
CA SER A 149 -2.44 -30.87 -25.76
C SER A 149 -2.28 -29.78 -24.72
N GLN A 150 -3.36 -29.58 -23.95
CA GLN A 150 -3.43 -28.90 -22.66
C GLN A 150 -2.63 -29.64 -21.60
N ASN A 151 -1.58 -29.00 -21.10
CA ASN A 151 -1.07 -29.15 -19.76
C ASN A 151 -1.06 -27.74 -19.15
N GLU A 152 -2.06 -27.44 -18.33
CA GLU A 152 -2.14 -26.20 -17.57
C GLU A 152 -1.13 -26.24 -16.40
N GLU A 153 0.13 -25.93 -16.69
CA GLU A 153 1.03 -25.42 -15.65
C GLU A 153 0.61 -23.99 -15.32
N PRO A 154 0.67 -23.56 -14.04
CA PRO A 154 0.33 -22.20 -13.68
C PRO A 154 1.24 -21.24 -14.44
N GLU A 155 0.63 -20.40 -15.25
CA GLU A 155 1.28 -19.40 -16.08
C GLU A 155 2.13 -18.46 -15.22
N LYS A 156 3.45 -18.60 -15.31
CA LYS A 156 4.39 -17.77 -14.55
C LYS A 156 4.67 -16.49 -15.32
N THR A 157 4.15 -15.37 -14.82
CA THR A 157 4.50 -14.05 -15.33
C THR A 157 5.81 -13.59 -14.71
N VAL A 158 6.82 -13.25 -15.51
CA VAL A 158 8.11 -12.72 -15.07
C VAL A 158 8.08 -11.21 -15.15
N ILE A 159 8.39 -10.54 -14.05
CA ILE A 159 8.49 -9.08 -13.98
C ILE A 159 9.94 -8.72 -13.65
N TYR A 160 10.55 -7.90 -14.50
CA TYR A 160 11.87 -7.34 -14.26
C TYR A 160 11.75 -5.99 -13.53
N TYR A 161 12.58 -5.77 -12.54
CA TYR A 161 12.59 -4.50 -11.80
C TYR A 161 14.00 -3.94 -11.64
N VAL A 162 14.09 -2.63 -11.56
CA VAL A 162 15.33 -1.87 -11.37
C VAL A 162 15.25 -1.14 -10.04
N THR A 163 16.30 -1.25 -9.23
CA THR A 163 16.38 -0.57 -7.93
C THR A 163 17.16 0.73 -7.98
N ASP A 164 18.06 0.88 -8.96
CA ASP A 164 18.90 2.05 -9.18
C ASP A 164 19.07 2.32 -10.67
N GLU A 165 18.36 3.32 -11.17
CA GLU A 165 18.36 3.70 -12.58
C GLU A 165 19.75 4.14 -13.07
N VAL A 166 20.54 4.78 -12.20
CA VAL A 166 21.86 5.35 -12.58
C VAL A 166 22.90 4.26 -12.72
N GLN A 167 22.88 3.25 -11.84
CA GLN A 167 23.84 2.13 -11.90
C GLN A 167 23.47 1.12 -12.98
N GLN A 168 22.18 0.92 -13.24
CA GLN A 168 21.70 -0.11 -14.17
C GLN A 168 21.54 0.40 -15.61
N SER A 169 21.55 1.71 -15.84
CA SER A 169 21.60 2.30 -17.21
C SER A 169 22.94 2.10 -17.92
N GLN A 170 23.92 1.48 -17.25
CA GLN A 170 25.25 1.20 -17.83
C GLN A 170 25.37 -0.22 -18.40
N TYR A 171 24.33 -1.04 -18.30
CA TYR A 171 24.24 -2.38 -18.87
C TYR A 171 23.09 -2.48 -19.88
#